data_854402d788f4be85d3db72b3fea26a6d
#
_entry.id   854402d788f4be85d3db72b3fea26a6d
#
_cell.length_a   1.000
_cell.length_b   1.000
_cell.length_c   1.000
_cell.angle_alpha   90.00
_cell.angle_beta   90.00
_cell.angle_gamma   90.00
#
_symmetry.space_group_name_H-M   'P 1'
#
loop_
_entity.id
_entity.type
_entity.pdbx_description
1 polymer ?
#
loop_
_entity_poly.entity_id
_entity_poly.type
_entity_poly.pdbx_seq_one_letter_code
_entity_poly.pdbx_strand_id
1 'polypeptide(L)' 'MKARVTVTLKAGILDPQGKAIEGALKSLGVAGVASVRQGKVFDIEIEDGDRASAETRLKEAAEKLLANTVIENYRIDLA' A
#
# COMPACT_ATOMS: atom_id res chain seq x y z
N MET A 1 12.03 14.54 -7.89
CA MET A 1 11.61 14.18 -6.51
C MET A 1 11.04 12.77 -6.50
N LYS A 2 11.47 11.97 -5.57
CA LYS A 2 11.01 10.59 -5.47
C LYS A 2 9.93 10.47 -4.40
N ALA A 3 8.93 9.65 -4.68
CA ALA A 3 7.83 9.41 -3.77
C ALA A 3 7.48 7.93 -3.73
N ARG A 4 6.94 7.49 -2.61
CA ARG A 4 6.42 6.14 -2.45
C ARG A 4 4.99 6.22 -1.96
N VAL A 5 4.09 5.56 -2.68
CA VAL A 5 2.69 5.42 -2.26
C VAL A 5 2.49 3.96 -1.85
N THR A 6 2.09 3.77 -0.60
CA THR A 6 1.81 2.44 -0.05
C THR A 6 0.30 2.32 0.11
N VAL A 7 -0.27 1.26 -0.46
CA VAL A 7 -1.71 0.99 -0.44
C VAL A 7 -1.97 -0.30 0.30
N THR A 8 -2.82 -0.25 1.32
CA THR A 8 -3.18 -1.41 2.13
C THR A 8 -4.69 -1.48 2.33
N LEU A 9 -5.20 -2.67 2.57
CA LEU A 9 -6.62 -2.86 2.89
C LEU A 9 -6.95 -2.25 4.25
N LYS A 10 -8.13 -1.64 4.35
CA LYS A 10 -8.66 -1.15 5.63
C LYS A 10 -8.85 -2.31 6.60
N ALA A 11 -8.75 -2.01 7.89
CA ALA A 11 -9.06 -2.97 8.94
C ALA A 11 -10.49 -3.50 8.75
N GLY A 12 -10.68 -4.79 8.93
CA GLY A 12 -11.99 -5.43 8.76
C GLY A 12 -12.30 -5.89 7.35
N ILE A 13 -11.53 -5.47 6.35
CA ILE A 13 -11.65 -5.97 4.98
C ILE A 13 -10.86 -7.27 4.87
N LEU A 14 -11.51 -8.32 4.36
CA LEU A 14 -10.87 -9.62 4.16
C LEU A 14 -9.76 -9.52 3.12
N ASP A 15 -8.62 -10.12 3.43
CA ASP A 15 -7.47 -10.22 2.54
C ASP A 15 -7.23 -11.70 2.20
N PRO A 16 -7.83 -12.20 1.10
CA PRO A 16 -7.67 -13.62 0.74
C PRO A 16 -6.22 -13.97 0.38
N GLN A 17 -5.45 -13.04 -0.17
CA GLN A 17 -4.03 -13.27 -0.47
C GLN A 17 -3.21 -13.39 0.81
N GLY A 18 -3.45 -12.49 1.77
CA GLY A 18 -2.80 -12.55 3.08
C GLY A 18 -3.10 -13.86 3.81
N LYS A 19 -4.35 -14.31 3.75
CA LYS A 19 -4.76 -15.60 4.34
C LYS A 19 -4.07 -16.78 3.66
N ALA A 20 -3.95 -16.77 2.35
CA ALA A 20 -3.25 -17.82 1.61
C ALA A 20 -1.76 -17.86 1.97
N ILE A 21 -1.14 -16.70 2.15
CA ILE A 21 0.25 -16.60 2.56
C ILE A 21 0.44 -17.15 3.98
N GLU A 22 -0.47 -16.83 4.90
CA GLU A 22 -0.45 -17.39 6.25
C GLU A 22 -0.42 -18.93 6.22
N GLY A 23 -1.30 -19.52 5.43
CA GLY A 23 -1.37 -20.97 5.29
C GLY A 23 -0.10 -21.56 4.67
N ALA A 24 0.43 -20.90 3.64
CA ALA A 24 1.67 -21.34 2.99
C ALA A 24 2.86 -21.28 3.93
N LEU A 25 2.97 -20.24 4.75
CA LEU A 25 4.05 -20.12 5.73
C LEU A 25 3.98 -21.23 6.77
N LYS A 26 2.79 -21.59 7.22
CA LYS A 26 2.62 -22.75 8.12
C LYS A 26 3.10 -24.03 7.46
N SER A 27 2.74 -24.25 6.22
CA SER A 27 3.16 -25.45 5.48
C SER A 27 4.67 -25.51 5.29
N LEU A 28 5.34 -24.36 5.23
CA LEU A 28 6.79 -24.26 5.10
C LEU A 28 7.51 -24.36 6.44
N GLY A 29 6.79 -24.48 7.56
CA GLY A 29 7.37 -24.61 8.88
C GLY A 29 7.83 -23.29 9.47
N VAL A 30 7.35 -22.15 8.95
CA VAL A 30 7.68 -20.84 9.52
C VAL A 30 6.76 -20.59 10.72
N ALA A 31 7.34 -20.63 11.90
CA ALA A 31 6.59 -20.50 13.15
C ALA A 31 6.44 -19.03 13.57
N GLY A 32 5.41 -18.76 14.38
CA GLY A 32 5.24 -17.46 15.03
C GLY A 32 4.53 -16.40 14.20
N VAL A 33 4.07 -16.73 13.00
CA VAL A 33 3.31 -15.79 12.16
C VAL A 33 1.84 -15.81 12.57
N ALA A 34 1.38 -14.72 13.18
CA ALA A 34 0.00 -14.60 13.64
C ALA A 34 -0.94 -14.20 12.51
N SER A 35 -0.50 -13.29 11.64
CA SER A 35 -1.33 -12.83 10.53
C SER A 35 -0.45 -12.24 9.44
N VAL A 36 -1.00 -12.20 8.21
CA VAL A 36 -0.35 -11.57 7.07
C VAL A 36 -1.37 -10.69 6.35
N ARG A 37 -0.98 -9.46 6.05
CA ARG A 37 -1.77 -8.53 5.24
C ARG A 37 -0.90 -8.12 4.06
N GLN A 38 -1.43 -8.23 2.86
CA GLN A 38 -0.71 -7.85 1.65
C GLN A 38 -1.13 -6.47 1.19
N GLY A 39 -0.19 -5.72 0.67
CA GLY A 39 -0.45 -4.40 0.10
C GLY A 39 0.33 -4.19 -1.18
N LYS A 40 0.26 -2.97 -1.69
CA LYS A 40 0.95 -2.57 -2.92
C LYS A 40 1.83 -1.37 -2.62
N VAL A 41 2.95 -1.28 -3.35
CA VAL A 41 3.86 -0.14 -3.27
C VAL A 41 4.06 0.41 -4.68
N PHE A 42 3.93 1.72 -4.82
CA PHE A 42 4.22 2.43 -6.07
C PHE A 42 5.39 3.38 -5.82
N ASP A 43 6.47 3.19 -6.54
CA ASP A 43 7.59 4.13 -6.54
C ASP A 43 7.40 5.08 -7.71
N ILE A 44 7.29 6.37 -7.42
CA ILE A 44 6.93 7.39 -8.39
C ILE A 44 8.01 8.46 -8.44
N GLU A 45 8.45 8.79 -9.64
CA GLU A 45 9.31 9.94 -9.88
C GLU A 45 8.43 11.11 -10.29
N ILE A 46 8.47 12.21 -9.54
CA ILE A 46 7.74 13.42 -9.87
C ILE A 46 8.73 14.46 -10.37
N GLU A 47 8.43 14.98 -11.57
CA GLU A 47 9.18 16.10 -12.10
C GLU A 47 8.86 17.36 -11.31
N ASP A 48 9.83 18.18 -11.17
CA ASP A 48 9.84 19.50 -10.56
C ASP A 48 8.61 19.99 -9.82
N GLY A 49 8.84 20.88 -8.92
CA GLY A 49 7.82 21.53 -8.16
C GLY A 49 8.17 21.52 -6.69
N ASP A 50 7.40 22.25 -5.94
CA ASP A 50 7.56 22.26 -4.51
C ASP A 50 6.89 21.03 -3.89
N ARG A 51 7.23 20.78 -2.65
CA ARG A 51 6.75 19.61 -1.90
C ARG A 51 5.23 19.61 -1.75
N ALA A 52 4.62 20.76 -1.50
CA ALA A 52 3.17 20.87 -1.32
C ALA A 52 2.44 20.52 -2.61
N SER A 53 2.93 20.99 -3.75
CA SER A 53 2.36 20.67 -5.06
C SER A 53 2.49 19.19 -5.38
N ALA A 54 3.65 18.60 -5.07
CA ALA A 54 3.88 17.16 -5.26
C ALA A 54 2.93 16.34 -4.41
N GLU A 55 2.74 16.69 -3.16
CA GLU A 55 1.81 15.98 -2.26
C GLU A 55 0.38 16.03 -2.79
N THR A 56 -0.06 17.19 -3.28
CA THR A 56 -1.40 17.35 -3.83
C THR A 56 -1.61 16.45 -5.04
N ARG A 57 -0.64 16.42 -5.96
CA ARG A 57 -0.73 15.58 -7.15
C ARG A 57 -0.69 14.09 -6.83
N LEU A 58 0.11 13.69 -5.86
CA LEU A 58 0.20 12.30 -5.43
C LEU A 58 -1.07 11.83 -4.74
N LYS A 59 -1.66 12.70 -3.92
CA LYS A 59 -2.94 12.42 -3.27
C LYS A 59 -4.05 12.23 -4.31
N GLU A 60 -4.08 13.09 -5.31
CA GLU A 60 -5.03 12.97 -6.40
C GLU A 60 -4.83 11.66 -7.17
N ALA A 61 -3.60 11.29 -7.48
CA ALA A 61 -3.28 10.04 -8.17
C ALA A 61 -3.71 8.83 -7.34
N ALA A 62 -3.45 8.85 -6.04
CA ALA A 62 -3.83 7.76 -5.15
C ALA A 62 -5.35 7.60 -5.09
N GLU A 63 -6.08 8.69 -4.94
CA GLU A 63 -7.54 8.64 -4.80
C GLU A 63 -8.26 8.32 -6.10
N LYS A 64 -7.71 8.74 -7.24
CA LYS A 64 -8.36 8.52 -8.55
C LYS A 64 -7.98 7.20 -9.19
N LEU A 65 -6.84 6.63 -8.87
CA LEU A 65 -6.33 5.47 -9.58
C LEU A 65 -5.67 4.41 -8.70
N LEU A 66 -4.72 4.81 -7.84
CA LEU A 66 -3.83 3.83 -7.19
C LEU A 66 -4.51 3.05 -6.08
N ALA A 67 -5.44 3.66 -5.37
CA ALA A 67 -6.15 3.04 -4.26
C ALA A 67 -7.66 3.06 -4.50
N ASN A 68 -8.33 1.97 -4.14
CA ASN A 68 -9.78 1.96 -4.05
C ASN A 68 -10.15 2.42 -2.63
N THR A 69 -10.44 3.70 -2.46
CA THR A 69 -10.63 4.32 -1.15
C THR A 69 -11.85 3.81 -0.37
N VAL A 70 -12.71 3.02 -1.01
CA VAL A 70 -13.81 2.35 -0.30
C VAL A 70 -13.26 1.25 0.61
N ILE A 71 -12.26 0.51 0.16
CA ILE A 71 -11.72 -0.65 0.87
C ILE A 71 -10.24 -0.52 1.24
N GLU A 72 -9.54 0.50 0.72
CA GLU A 72 -8.09 0.65 0.90
C GLU A 72 -7.73 1.99 1.53
N ASN A 73 -6.65 1.97 2.31
CA ASN A 73 -5.96 3.17 2.76
C ASN A 73 -4.70 3.36 1.93
N TYR A 74 -4.18 4.57 1.92
CA TYR A 74 -2.89 4.84 1.29
C TYR A 74 -2.04 5.76 2.16
N ARG A 75 -0.72 5.66 1.96
CA ARG A 75 0.24 6.54 2.61
C ARG A 75 1.22 7.05 1.56
N ILE A 76 1.53 8.32 1.61
CA ILE A 76 2.48 8.97 0.71
C ILE A 76 3.72 9.35 1.50
N ASP A 77 4.87 8.89 1.03
CA ASP A 77 6.17 9.25 1.59
C ASP A 77 6.98 9.96 0.51
N LEU A 78 7.37 11.19 0.77
CA LEU A 78 8.25 11.98 -0.11
C LEU A 78 9.68 11.92 0.41
N ALA A 79 10.57 11.62 -0.47
CA ALA A 79 12.00 11.60 -0.13
C ALA A 79 12.58 13.00 -0.09
#